data_308af65ad74636e5590b60cec0cb0a7e
#
_entry.id   308af65ad74636e5590b60cec0cb0a7e
#
_cell.length_a   1.000
_cell.length_b   1.000
_cell.length_c   1.000
_cell.angle_alpha   90.00
_cell.angle_beta   90.00
_cell.angle_gamma   90.00
#
_symmetry.space_group_name_H-M   'P 1'
#
loop_
_entity.id
_entity.type
_entity.pdbx_description
1 polymer ?
#
loop_
_entity_poly.entity_id
_entity_poly.type
_entity_poly.pdbx_seq_one_letter_code
_entity_poly.pdbx_strand_id
1 'polypeptide(L)'
;MVTLPERVEIQGCNGVRLVGDRWVATDARGQVLLLHGGGQTRHSWRRAAHGFAHQGWSVVTVDARGHGGSDWDPAVDYETPAMARDVRCIVEQMPDVDEVPPGRPVIVGASMGAISGLVAEAQFAPLASALVLVDVAPRLQMSGVDRIRDFLAGSLSGFANLNEAAKAVSAYQPGDRRRNPEGLRTSLRTGPDGRLYWHWDPAFARVMTNMDIDRRYRLLTETARRVSIPTLLVRGGRSDVVTPAAAEEFAALLADASVVDIPGASHMITGDDNSAFLDRATDFLNSL
;
A
#
# COMPACT_ATOMS: atom_id res chain seq x y z
N MET A 1 -12.55 7.96 22.11
CA MET A 1 -11.57 6.95 22.64
C MET A 1 -11.24 6.01 21.48
N VAL A 2 -9.97 5.70 21.21
CA VAL A 2 -9.59 4.77 20.10
C VAL A 2 -9.59 3.35 20.66
N THR A 3 -10.29 2.43 20.00
CA THR A 3 -10.29 1.01 20.36
C THR A 3 -8.97 0.34 19.93
N LEU A 4 -8.63 -0.79 20.57
CA LEU A 4 -7.62 -1.69 20.03
C LEU A 4 -8.12 -2.20 18.67
N PRO A 5 -7.18 -2.45 17.70
CA PRO A 5 -7.61 -2.93 16.40
C PRO A 5 -8.31 -4.29 16.50
N GLU A 6 -9.41 -4.41 15.82
CA GLU A 6 -10.16 -5.64 15.62
C GLU A 6 -9.71 -6.28 14.30
N ARG A 7 -9.44 -7.59 14.34
CA ARG A 7 -9.14 -8.33 13.11
C ARG A 7 -10.43 -8.55 12.31
N VAL A 8 -10.40 -8.25 11.02
CA VAL A 8 -11.52 -8.45 10.09
C VAL A 8 -11.11 -9.39 8.96
N GLU A 9 -12.08 -10.15 8.47
CA GLU A 9 -11.95 -10.96 7.26
C GLU A 9 -12.93 -10.44 6.22
N ILE A 10 -12.45 -10.26 4.99
CA ILE A 10 -13.17 -9.65 3.88
C ILE A 10 -13.12 -10.61 2.71
N GLN A 11 -14.23 -10.81 2.05
CA GLN A 11 -14.29 -11.61 0.83
C GLN A 11 -13.82 -10.79 -0.36
N GLY A 12 -12.62 -11.07 -0.84
CA GLY A 12 -12.08 -10.47 -2.04
C GLY A 12 -12.64 -11.08 -3.32
N CYS A 13 -12.18 -10.58 -4.44
CA CYS A 13 -12.60 -11.04 -5.76
C CYS A 13 -12.18 -12.51 -5.99
N ASN A 14 -13.03 -13.28 -6.67
CA ASN A 14 -12.81 -14.69 -7.01
C ASN A 14 -12.61 -15.63 -5.81
N GLY A 15 -13.22 -15.30 -4.67
CA GLY A 15 -13.18 -16.16 -3.49
C GLY A 15 -11.92 -16.06 -2.64
N VAL A 16 -11.01 -15.14 -2.94
CA VAL A 16 -9.81 -14.91 -2.13
C VAL A 16 -10.22 -14.24 -0.81
N ARG A 17 -9.88 -14.86 0.32
CA ARG A 17 -10.10 -14.26 1.64
C ARG A 17 -8.99 -13.24 1.94
N LEU A 18 -9.40 -12.03 2.27
CA LEU A 18 -8.51 -10.94 2.67
C LEU A 18 -8.59 -10.72 4.18
N VAL A 19 -7.47 -10.37 4.78
CA VAL A 19 -7.35 -10.12 6.22
C VAL A 19 -6.97 -8.67 6.47
N GLY A 20 -7.72 -8.04 7.37
CA GLY A 20 -7.48 -6.66 7.77
C GLY A 20 -7.46 -6.47 9.28
N ASP A 21 -7.09 -5.27 9.70
CA ASP A 21 -7.25 -4.76 11.05
C ASP A 21 -8.08 -3.48 10.98
N ARG A 22 -9.06 -3.33 11.88
CA ARG A 22 -9.99 -2.19 11.95
C ARG A 22 -9.85 -1.44 13.26
N TRP A 23 -9.76 -0.13 13.18
CA TRP A 23 -9.87 0.81 14.31
C TRP A 23 -11.18 1.57 14.17
N VAL A 24 -12.02 1.53 15.16
CA VAL A 24 -13.27 2.30 15.21
C VAL A 24 -13.07 3.51 16.08
N ALA A 25 -13.33 4.69 15.56
CA ALA A 25 -13.33 5.94 16.31
C ALA A 25 -14.77 6.23 16.78
N THR A 26 -14.91 6.65 18.03
CA THR A 26 -16.19 7.18 18.54
C THR A 26 -16.48 8.50 17.81
N ASP A 27 -17.71 8.68 17.34
CA ASP A 27 -18.13 9.85 16.55
C ASP A 27 -17.24 10.06 15.33
N ALA A 28 -17.02 8.99 14.54
CA ALA A 28 -16.12 9.01 13.41
C ALA A 28 -16.50 10.07 12.37
N ARG A 29 -15.51 10.83 11.87
CA ARG A 29 -15.66 11.83 10.82
C ARG A 29 -15.85 11.23 9.43
N GLY A 30 -15.47 9.97 9.27
CA GLY A 30 -15.47 9.21 8.04
C GLY A 30 -14.57 7.99 8.13
N GLN A 31 -14.29 7.38 6.99
CA GLN A 31 -13.51 6.15 6.90
C GLN A 31 -12.24 6.33 6.07
N VAL A 32 -11.16 5.65 6.46
CA VAL A 32 -9.89 5.57 5.73
C VAL A 32 -9.55 4.11 5.47
N LEU A 33 -9.32 3.76 4.20
CA LEU A 33 -8.79 2.46 3.78
C LEU A 33 -7.30 2.59 3.46
N LEU A 34 -6.45 1.81 4.13
CA LEU A 34 -5.00 1.82 3.97
C LEU A 34 -4.53 0.56 3.23
N LEU A 35 -3.88 0.76 2.07
CA LEU A 35 -3.40 -0.29 1.18
C LEU A 35 -1.87 -0.27 1.09
N HIS A 36 -1.22 -1.37 1.48
CA HIS A 36 0.24 -1.47 1.54
C HIS A 36 0.91 -1.65 0.17
N GLY A 37 2.20 -1.40 0.11
CA GLY A 37 3.04 -1.64 -1.07
C GLY A 37 3.39 -3.12 -1.26
N GLY A 38 3.85 -3.47 -2.46
CA GLY A 38 4.28 -4.83 -2.77
C GLY A 38 5.34 -5.34 -1.80
N GLY A 39 5.18 -6.57 -1.33
CA GLY A 39 6.08 -7.19 -0.36
C GLY A 39 5.92 -6.72 1.09
N GLN A 40 5.00 -5.81 1.37
CA GLN A 40 4.64 -5.36 2.71
C GLN A 40 3.43 -6.12 3.27
N THR A 41 2.96 -5.71 4.44
CA THR A 41 1.70 -6.15 5.05
C THR A 41 0.92 -4.95 5.57
N ARG A 42 -0.34 -5.17 5.96
CA ARG A 42 -1.19 -4.20 6.65
C ARG A 42 -0.50 -3.55 7.87
N HIS A 43 0.45 -4.25 8.49
CA HIS A 43 1.19 -3.75 9.65
C HIS A 43 2.14 -2.57 9.34
N SER A 44 2.53 -2.36 8.07
CA SER A 44 3.30 -1.18 7.68
C SER A 44 2.53 0.13 7.88
N TRP A 45 1.21 0.05 7.92
CA TRP A 45 0.33 1.17 8.18
C TRP A 45 -0.08 1.37 9.64
N ARG A 46 0.37 0.50 10.58
CA ARG A 46 -0.13 0.49 11.96
C ARG A 46 -0.03 1.85 12.66
N ARG A 47 1.09 2.57 12.48
CA ARG A 47 1.26 3.90 13.09
C ARG A 47 0.33 4.94 12.47
N ALA A 48 0.20 4.94 11.15
CA ALA A 48 -0.70 5.86 10.45
C ALA A 48 -2.17 5.56 10.82
N ALA A 49 -2.56 4.28 10.84
CA ALA A 49 -3.89 3.87 11.26
C ALA A 49 -4.26 4.36 12.65
N HIS A 50 -3.33 4.17 13.60
CA HIS A 50 -3.50 4.68 14.97
C HIS A 50 -3.59 6.22 15.01
N GLY A 51 -2.75 6.91 14.23
CA GLY A 51 -2.77 8.37 14.14
C GLY A 51 -4.09 8.90 13.58
N PHE A 52 -4.58 8.35 12.46
CA PHE A 52 -5.88 8.73 11.89
C PHE A 52 -7.04 8.41 12.85
N ALA A 53 -6.99 7.25 13.52
CA ALA A 53 -8.01 6.89 14.49
C ALA A 53 -8.06 7.88 15.69
N HIS A 54 -6.91 8.35 16.15
CA HIS A 54 -6.86 9.42 17.18
C HIS A 54 -7.41 10.76 16.72
N GLN A 55 -7.45 11.00 15.40
CA GLN A 55 -8.01 12.21 14.79
C GLN A 55 -9.50 12.04 14.43
N GLY A 56 -10.12 10.97 14.87
CA GLY A 56 -11.55 10.73 14.67
C GLY A 56 -11.92 10.06 13.35
N TRP A 57 -10.99 9.36 12.70
CA TRP A 57 -11.30 8.53 11.53
C TRP A 57 -11.46 7.06 11.93
N SER A 58 -12.44 6.37 11.38
CA SER A 58 -12.44 4.91 11.41
C SER A 58 -11.54 4.38 10.31
N VAL A 59 -10.64 3.44 10.65
CA VAL A 59 -9.56 3.02 9.75
C VAL A 59 -9.59 1.53 9.53
N VAL A 60 -9.40 1.11 8.28
CA VAL A 60 -9.20 -0.29 7.91
C VAL A 60 -7.85 -0.41 7.19
N THR A 61 -7.02 -1.35 7.64
CA THR A 61 -5.81 -1.77 6.91
C THR A 61 -6.02 -3.18 6.41
N VAL A 62 -5.56 -3.51 5.19
CA VAL A 62 -5.78 -4.84 4.61
C VAL A 62 -4.49 -5.39 4.05
N ASP A 63 -4.24 -6.68 4.26
CA ASP A 63 -3.24 -7.43 3.50
C ASP A 63 -3.81 -7.70 2.10
N ALA A 64 -3.09 -7.28 1.06
CA ALA A 64 -3.45 -7.61 -0.32
C ALA A 64 -3.42 -9.13 -0.54
N ARG A 65 -4.15 -9.62 -1.57
CA ARG A 65 -4.03 -11.02 -2.00
C ARG A 65 -2.56 -11.45 -2.11
N GLY A 66 -2.25 -12.64 -1.71
CA GLY A 66 -0.88 -13.16 -1.73
C GLY A 66 0.05 -12.59 -0.66
N HIS A 67 -0.44 -11.76 0.30
CA HIS A 67 0.38 -11.13 1.33
C HIS A 67 -0.18 -11.39 2.73
N GLY A 68 0.71 -11.36 3.71
CA GLY A 68 0.37 -11.40 5.13
C GLY A 68 -0.52 -12.56 5.54
N GLY A 69 -1.68 -12.23 6.09
CA GLY A 69 -2.71 -13.19 6.50
C GLY A 69 -3.77 -13.49 5.44
N SER A 70 -3.73 -12.79 4.30
CA SER A 70 -4.63 -13.01 3.18
C SER A 70 -4.25 -14.25 2.38
N ASP A 71 -5.22 -14.84 1.72
CA ASP A 71 -5.00 -16.05 0.93
C ASP A 71 -4.11 -15.80 -0.28
N TRP A 72 -3.37 -16.80 -0.65
CA TRP A 72 -2.71 -16.89 -1.94
C TRP A 72 -3.73 -17.24 -3.01
N ASP A 73 -3.67 -16.56 -4.14
CA ASP A 73 -4.63 -16.80 -5.22
C ASP A 73 -4.27 -18.11 -5.98
N PRO A 74 -5.12 -19.13 -5.97
CA PRO A 74 -4.85 -20.37 -6.72
C PRO A 74 -4.70 -20.15 -8.24
N ALA A 75 -5.31 -19.08 -8.77
CA ALA A 75 -5.19 -18.69 -10.17
C ALA A 75 -3.93 -17.85 -10.44
N VAL A 76 -3.16 -17.50 -9.40
CA VAL A 76 -1.94 -16.66 -9.49
C VAL A 76 -2.23 -15.31 -10.16
N ASP A 77 -3.45 -14.77 -10.03
CA ASP A 77 -3.83 -13.46 -10.58
C ASP A 77 -3.43 -12.33 -9.61
N TYR A 78 -2.17 -11.91 -9.71
CA TYR A 78 -1.60 -10.77 -8.97
C TYR A 78 -1.50 -9.51 -9.83
N GLU A 79 -2.20 -9.48 -10.96
CA GLU A 79 -2.26 -8.32 -11.84
C GLU A 79 -3.08 -7.18 -11.22
N THR A 80 -2.77 -5.96 -11.61
CA THR A 80 -3.45 -4.75 -11.11
C THR A 80 -4.99 -4.82 -11.20
N PRO A 81 -5.61 -5.34 -12.29
CA PRO A 81 -7.07 -5.41 -12.35
C PRO A 81 -7.70 -6.32 -11.29
N ALA A 82 -7.03 -7.42 -10.91
CA ALA A 82 -7.53 -8.28 -9.84
C ALA A 82 -7.47 -7.58 -8.47
N MET A 83 -6.35 -6.91 -8.19
CA MET A 83 -6.18 -6.12 -6.96
C MET A 83 -7.17 -4.95 -6.90
N ALA A 84 -7.47 -4.30 -8.01
CA ALA A 84 -8.48 -3.24 -8.07
C ALA A 84 -9.90 -3.76 -7.78
N ARG A 85 -10.24 -4.96 -8.26
CA ARG A 85 -11.51 -5.63 -7.90
C ARG A 85 -11.57 -5.97 -6.40
N ASP A 86 -10.44 -6.37 -5.80
CA ASP A 86 -10.39 -6.56 -4.35
C ASP A 86 -10.67 -5.26 -3.60
N VAL A 87 -10.08 -4.15 -4.02
CA VAL A 87 -10.33 -2.84 -3.41
C VAL A 87 -11.82 -2.51 -3.44
N ARG A 88 -12.51 -2.76 -4.57
CA ARG A 88 -13.96 -2.62 -4.65
C ARG A 88 -14.68 -3.51 -3.64
N CYS A 89 -14.35 -4.81 -3.59
CA CYS A 89 -14.96 -5.73 -2.64
C CYS A 89 -14.72 -5.32 -1.18
N ILE A 90 -13.53 -4.75 -0.87
CA ILE A 90 -13.21 -4.23 0.46
C ILE A 90 -14.15 -3.05 0.79
N VAL A 91 -14.26 -2.07 -0.10
CA VAL A 91 -15.08 -0.88 0.12
C VAL A 91 -16.56 -1.26 0.27
N GLU A 92 -17.08 -2.18 -0.55
CA GLU A 92 -18.47 -2.67 -0.47
C GLU A 92 -18.77 -3.43 0.84
N GLN A 93 -17.74 -3.97 1.50
CA GLN A 93 -17.86 -4.71 2.77
C GLN A 93 -17.32 -3.90 3.97
N MET A 94 -16.80 -2.70 3.75
CA MET A 94 -16.51 -1.79 4.86
C MET A 94 -17.84 -1.46 5.53
N PRO A 95 -18.00 -1.79 6.82
CA PRO A 95 -19.29 -1.69 7.45
C PRO A 95 -19.80 -0.25 7.46
N ASP A 96 -21.07 -0.08 7.16
CA ASP A 96 -21.85 1.01 7.72
C ASP A 96 -21.84 0.80 9.24
N VAL A 97 -20.85 1.33 9.91
CA VAL A 97 -20.83 1.33 11.38
C VAL A 97 -21.83 2.38 11.78
N ASP A 98 -22.76 2.06 12.67
CA ASP A 98 -23.80 2.99 13.18
C ASP A 98 -23.19 4.31 13.72
N GLU A 99 -21.89 4.34 13.93
CA GLU A 99 -21.11 5.48 14.43
C GLU A 99 -20.29 6.22 13.35
N VAL A 100 -20.34 5.80 12.08
CA VAL A 100 -19.60 6.45 10.99
C VAL A 100 -20.59 7.10 10.02
N PRO A 101 -20.44 8.39 9.68
CA PRO A 101 -21.29 9.01 8.69
C PRO A 101 -21.31 8.21 7.39
N PRO A 102 -22.48 8.00 6.77
CA PRO A 102 -22.56 7.32 5.49
C PRO A 102 -21.73 8.08 4.47
N GLY A 103 -20.77 7.42 3.85
CA GLY A 103 -19.89 8.06 2.86
C GLY A 103 -18.83 7.08 2.35
N ARG A 104 -18.23 7.48 1.24
CA ARG A 104 -17.13 6.72 0.64
C ARG A 104 -15.86 6.95 1.45
N PRO A 105 -15.02 5.93 1.63
CA PRO A 105 -13.76 6.09 2.34
C PRO A 105 -12.78 6.98 1.56
N VAL A 106 -11.84 7.56 2.26
CA VAL A 106 -10.57 8.00 1.66
C VAL A 106 -9.69 6.77 1.47
N ILE A 107 -9.20 6.54 0.26
CA ILE A 107 -8.26 5.45 -0.02
C ILE A 107 -6.84 5.98 0.00
N VAL A 108 -6.03 5.44 0.89
CA VAL A 108 -4.60 5.74 1.03
C VAL A 108 -3.82 4.51 0.61
N GLY A 109 -3.01 4.62 -0.42
CA GLY A 109 -2.22 3.50 -0.91
C GLY A 109 -0.75 3.85 -1.10
N ALA A 110 0.14 2.87 -0.86
CA ALA A 110 1.56 2.99 -1.17
C ALA A 110 1.92 2.11 -2.37
N SER A 111 2.62 2.67 -3.37
CA SER A 111 3.13 1.92 -4.52
C SER A 111 2.05 1.00 -5.13
N MET A 112 2.15 -0.33 -4.97
CA MET A 112 1.15 -1.31 -5.41
C MET A 112 -0.27 -0.98 -4.90
N GLY A 113 -0.41 -0.64 -3.63
CA GLY A 113 -1.70 -0.27 -3.04
C GLY A 113 -2.25 1.04 -3.62
N ALA A 114 -1.39 2.01 -3.95
CA ALA A 114 -1.78 3.24 -4.63
C ALA A 114 -2.30 2.95 -6.04
N ILE A 115 -1.62 2.09 -6.79
CA ILE A 115 -2.05 1.66 -8.13
C ILE A 115 -3.41 0.97 -8.05
N SER A 116 -3.57 0.06 -7.08
CA SER A 116 -4.82 -0.69 -6.90
C SER A 116 -6.00 0.25 -6.57
N GLY A 117 -5.80 1.22 -5.68
CA GLY A 117 -6.81 2.22 -5.32
C GLY A 117 -7.16 3.15 -6.48
N LEU A 118 -6.16 3.65 -7.20
CA LEU A 118 -6.35 4.52 -8.38
C LEU A 118 -7.14 3.80 -9.48
N VAL A 119 -6.76 2.55 -9.80
CA VAL A 119 -7.45 1.76 -10.83
C VAL A 119 -8.85 1.38 -10.38
N ALA A 120 -9.05 1.06 -9.11
CA ALA A 120 -10.37 0.76 -8.56
C ALA A 120 -11.31 1.97 -8.70
N GLU A 121 -10.88 3.17 -8.29
CA GLU A 121 -11.69 4.37 -8.45
C GLU A 121 -12.03 4.63 -9.92
N ALA A 122 -11.06 4.56 -10.83
CA ALA A 122 -11.31 4.80 -12.24
C ALA A 122 -12.24 3.78 -12.92
N GLN A 123 -12.28 2.54 -12.41
CA GLN A 123 -13.13 1.46 -12.98
C GLN A 123 -14.51 1.37 -12.35
N PHE A 124 -14.63 1.70 -11.07
CA PHE A 124 -15.82 1.46 -10.27
C PHE A 124 -16.38 2.74 -9.62
N ALA A 125 -15.94 3.93 -10.10
CA ALA A 125 -16.41 5.20 -9.58
C ALA A 125 -17.95 5.30 -9.56
N PRO A 126 -18.49 5.91 -8.50
CA PRO A 126 -17.81 6.55 -7.38
C PRO A 126 -17.50 5.57 -6.23
N LEU A 127 -16.22 5.25 -6.00
CA LEU A 127 -15.78 4.29 -4.98
C LEU A 127 -15.19 4.97 -3.73
N ALA A 128 -14.42 6.03 -3.92
CA ALA A 128 -13.75 6.79 -2.86
C ALA A 128 -14.22 8.23 -2.82
N SER A 129 -14.00 8.93 -1.69
CA SER A 129 -14.19 10.37 -1.55
C SER A 129 -12.94 11.15 -1.95
N ALA A 130 -11.76 10.58 -1.72
CA ALA A 130 -10.46 11.13 -2.11
C ALA A 130 -9.40 10.01 -2.17
N LEU A 131 -8.27 10.30 -2.82
CA LEU A 131 -7.11 9.41 -2.89
C LEU A 131 -5.88 10.05 -2.26
N VAL A 132 -5.09 9.26 -1.53
CA VAL A 132 -3.71 9.59 -1.14
C VAL A 132 -2.79 8.54 -1.74
N LEU A 133 -2.01 8.94 -2.74
CA LEU A 133 -1.17 8.05 -3.54
C LEU A 133 0.30 8.24 -3.14
N VAL A 134 0.88 7.24 -2.48
CA VAL A 134 2.21 7.33 -1.89
C VAL A 134 3.25 6.69 -2.80
N ASP A 135 4.17 7.51 -3.25
CA ASP A 135 5.36 7.20 -4.06
C ASP A 135 5.08 6.33 -5.29
N VAL A 136 4.19 6.83 -6.12
CA VAL A 136 3.75 6.22 -7.37
C VAL A 136 3.67 7.25 -8.49
N ALA A 137 4.05 6.86 -9.70
CA ALA A 137 3.86 7.61 -10.93
C ALA A 137 3.81 6.65 -12.13
N PRO A 138 3.24 7.04 -13.28
CA PRO A 138 3.34 6.25 -14.52
C PRO A 138 4.79 6.04 -14.94
N ARG A 139 5.58 7.12 -14.98
CA ARG A 139 7.01 7.09 -15.32
C ARG A 139 7.83 6.70 -14.09
N LEU A 140 8.67 5.68 -14.23
CA LEU A 140 9.52 5.16 -13.17
C LEU A 140 11.00 5.40 -13.49
N GLN A 141 11.81 5.54 -12.45
CA GLN A 141 13.26 5.48 -12.53
C GLN A 141 13.71 4.02 -12.46
N MET A 142 14.30 3.52 -13.55
CA MET A 142 14.60 2.10 -13.72
C MET A 142 15.55 1.56 -12.67
N SER A 143 16.54 2.34 -12.19
CA SER A 143 17.44 1.91 -11.12
C SER A 143 16.73 1.48 -9.85
N GLY A 144 15.65 2.18 -9.46
CA GLY A 144 14.83 1.80 -8.33
C GLY A 144 14.00 0.55 -8.61
N VAL A 145 13.44 0.45 -9.82
CA VAL A 145 12.69 -0.73 -10.27
C VAL A 145 13.55 -1.99 -10.26
N ASP A 146 14.76 -1.90 -10.82
CA ASP A 146 15.69 -3.03 -10.89
C ASP A 146 16.10 -3.48 -9.49
N ARG A 147 16.35 -2.54 -8.57
CA ARG A 147 16.63 -2.88 -7.16
C ARG A 147 15.46 -3.61 -6.48
N ILE A 148 14.21 -3.21 -6.75
CA ILE A 148 13.02 -3.92 -6.24
C ILE A 148 12.96 -5.34 -6.82
N ARG A 149 13.18 -5.49 -8.13
CA ARG A 149 13.19 -6.78 -8.81
C ARG A 149 14.26 -7.72 -8.25
N ASP A 150 15.48 -7.20 -8.07
CA ASP A 150 16.61 -7.95 -7.51
C ASP A 150 16.32 -8.41 -6.08
N PHE A 151 15.74 -7.55 -5.24
CA PHE A 151 15.34 -7.91 -3.89
C PHE A 151 14.29 -9.03 -3.88
N LEU A 152 13.24 -8.92 -4.70
CA LEU A 152 12.20 -9.94 -4.80
C LEU A 152 12.77 -11.27 -5.31
N ALA A 153 13.54 -11.24 -6.39
CA ALA A 153 14.14 -12.43 -6.98
C ALA A 153 15.14 -13.10 -6.03
N GLY A 154 16.02 -12.32 -5.40
CA GLY A 154 17.02 -12.83 -4.45
C GLY A 154 16.44 -13.41 -3.18
N SER A 155 15.19 -13.08 -2.85
CA SER A 155 14.51 -13.54 -1.64
C SER A 155 13.78 -14.88 -1.82
N LEU A 156 13.66 -15.39 -3.05
CA LEU A 156 12.88 -16.61 -3.34
C LEU A 156 13.47 -17.90 -2.74
N SER A 157 14.79 -17.94 -2.53
CA SER A 157 15.47 -19.09 -1.92
C SER A 157 15.32 -19.18 -0.40
N GLY A 158 14.66 -18.19 0.22
CA GLY A 158 14.52 -18.07 1.66
C GLY A 158 15.84 -17.75 2.37
N PHE A 159 15.78 -17.61 3.69
CA PHE A 159 16.87 -17.23 4.57
C PHE A 159 17.14 -18.31 5.61
N ALA A 160 18.39 -18.54 5.95
CA ALA A 160 18.75 -19.50 6.99
C ALA A 160 18.33 -19.03 8.39
N ASN A 161 18.26 -17.71 8.61
CA ASN A 161 17.89 -17.10 9.89
C ASN A 161 17.47 -15.64 9.71
N LEU A 162 16.99 -15.02 10.80
CA LEU A 162 16.55 -13.62 10.83
C LEU A 162 17.66 -12.62 10.47
N ASN A 163 18.92 -12.93 10.83
CA ASN A 163 20.04 -12.04 10.51
C ASN A 163 20.31 -12.00 9.00
N GLU A 164 20.15 -13.11 8.30
CA GLU A 164 20.27 -13.16 6.83
C GLU A 164 19.16 -12.33 6.16
N ALA A 165 17.92 -12.47 6.61
CA ALA A 165 16.80 -11.66 6.16
C ALA A 165 17.04 -10.16 6.43
N ALA A 166 17.54 -9.81 7.61
CA ALA A 166 17.85 -8.42 7.97
C ALA A 166 18.98 -7.83 7.10
N LYS A 167 19.98 -8.63 6.74
CA LYS A 167 21.03 -8.22 5.78
C LYS A 167 20.45 -7.94 4.40
N ALA A 168 19.56 -8.79 3.89
CA ALA A 168 18.90 -8.59 2.60
C ALA A 168 18.07 -7.30 2.58
N VAL A 169 17.30 -7.02 3.65
CA VAL A 169 16.55 -5.76 3.78
C VAL A 169 17.49 -4.55 3.85
N SER A 170 18.60 -4.65 4.60
CA SER A 170 19.57 -3.55 4.72
C SER A 170 20.30 -3.26 3.41
N ALA A 171 20.54 -4.28 2.58
CA ALA A 171 21.10 -4.10 1.24
C ALA A 171 20.08 -3.43 0.29
N TYR A 172 18.81 -3.79 0.40
CA TYR A 172 17.74 -3.17 -0.37
C TYR A 172 17.48 -1.71 0.02
N GLN A 173 17.58 -1.39 1.30
CA GLN A 173 17.37 -0.05 1.84
C GLN A 173 18.65 0.43 2.54
N PRO A 174 19.64 0.96 1.82
CA PRO A 174 20.83 1.52 2.44
C PRO A 174 20.46 2.75 3.27
N GLY A 175 20.72 2.69 4.56
CA GLY A 175 20.51 3.76 5.53
C GLY A 175 21.06 3.34 6.90
N ASP A 176 21.32 4.31 7.77
CA ASP A 176 22.03 4.14 9.06
C ASP A 176 21.27 3.33 10.13
N ARG A 177 20.06 2.87 9.86
CA ARG A 177 19.28 2.08 10.82
C ARG A 177 19.59 0.59 10.69
N ARG A 178 20.37 0.06 11.63
CA ARG A 178 20.41 -1.39 11.87
C ARG A 178 19.00 -1.85 12.21
N ARG A 179 18.33 -2.49 11.27
CA ARG A 179 17.00 -3.07 11.54
C ARG A 179 17.14 -4.18 12.57
N ASN A 180 16.30 -4.11 13.61
CA ASN A 180 16.21 -5.19 14.57
C ASN A 180 15.74 -6.47 13.85
N PRO A 181 16.56 -7.54 13.73
CA PRO A 181 16.16 -8.78 13.08
C PRO A 181 14.85 -9.36 13.63
N GLU A 182 14.60 -9.22 14.94
CA GLU A 182 13.36 -9.69 15.58
C GLU A 182 12.12 -8.96 15.04
N GLY A 183 12.25 -7.71 14.61
CA GLY A 183 11.15 -6.95 13.97
C GLY A 183 10.68 -7.56 12.64
N LEU A 184 11.49 -8.40 11.99
CA LEU A 184 11.13 -9.07 10.74
C LEU A 184 10.34 -10.37 10.97
N ARG A 185 10.27 -10.88 12.19
CA ARG A 185 9.61 -12.15 12.50
C ARG A 185 8.17 -12.22 12.01
N THR A 186 7.43 -11.13 12.14
CA THR A 186 6.02 -11.02 11.68
C THR A 186 5.87 -10.94 10.16
N SER A 187 6.96 -10.67 9.44
CA SER A 187 6.99 -10.59 7.98
C SER A 187 7.52 -11.87 7.33
N LEU A 188 7.87 -12.88 8.12
CA LEU A 188 8.46 -14.12 7.66
C LEU A 188 7.63 -15.32 8.13
N ARG A 189 7.65 -16.38 7.33
CA ARG A 189 7.10 -17.72 7.65
C ARG A 189 8.21 -18.76 7.59
N THR A 190 8.09 -19.82 8.38
CA THR A 190 9.00 -20.95 8.29
C THR A 190 8.50 -21.91 7.19
N GLY A 191 9.38 -22.26 6.27
CA GLY A 191 9.12 -23.26 5.25
C GLY A 191 9.29 -24.69 5.75
N PRO A 192 8.88 -25.69 4.96
CA PRO A 192 9.01 -27.11 5.32
C PRO A 192 10.47 -27.58 5.44
N ASP A 193 11.39 -26.86 4.83
CA ASP A 193 12.84 -27.07 4.88
C ASP A 193 13.52 -26.38 6.08
N GLY A 194 12.72 -25.72 6.95
CA GLY A 194 13.19 -24.99 8.13
C GLY A 194 13.78 -23.60 7.81
N ARG A 195 13.83 -23.19 6.54
CA ARG A 195 14.25 -21.84 6.16
C ARG A 195 13.14 -20.82 6.40
N LEU A 196 13.52 -19.57 6.51
CA LEU A 196 12.58 -18.44 6.62
C LEU A 196 12.29 -17.87 5.24
N TYR A 197 11.04 -17.69 4.94
CA TYR A 197 10.56 -17.07 3.69
C TYR A 197 9.72 -15.85 4.01
N TRP A 198 9.69 -14.88 3.11
CA TRP A 198 8.72 -13.81 3.24
C TRP A 198 7.30 -14.36 3.25
N HIS A 199 6.38 -13.60 3.87
CA HIS A 199 4.97 -13.97 3.99
C HIS A 199 4.23 -14.02 2.64
N TRP A 200 4.74 -13.32 1.60
CA TRP A 200 4.05 -13.27 0.31
C TRP A 200 4.21 -14.56 -0.52
N ASP A 201 3.29 -14.72 -1.48
CA ASP A 201 3.36 -15.80 -2.45
C ASP A 201 4.59 -15.63 -3.37
N PRO A 202 5.45 -16.63 -3.51
CA PRO A 202 6.54 -16.59 -4.49
C PRO A 202 6.08 -16.29 -5.93
N ALA A 203 4.84 -16.65 -6.29
CA ALA A 203 4.27 -16.34 -7.59
C ALA A 203 4.03 -14.83 -7.78
N PHE A 204 3.65 -14.10 -6.73
CA PHE A 204 3.59 -12.64 -6.76
C PHE A 204 4.94 -12.02 -7.15
N ALA A 205 6.04 -12.49 -6.54
CA ALA A 205 7.37 -11.98 -6.88
C ALA A 205 7.71 -12.21 -8.36
N ARG A 206 7.32 -13.35 -8.94
CA ARG A 206 7.51 -13.62 -10.38
C ARG A 206 6.70 -12.68 -11.26
N VAL A 207 5.44 -12.40 -10.92
CA VAL A 207 4.61 -11.43 -11.66
C VAL A 207 5.25 -10.05 -11.61
N MET A 208 5.72 -9.60 -10.45
CA MET A 208 6.35 -8.29 -10.29
C MET A 208 7.68 -8.16 -11.01
N THR A 209 8.51 -9.21 -11.03
CA THR A 209 9.80 -9.20 -11.76
C THR A 209 9.61 -9.17 -13.27
N ASN A 210 8.51 -9.73 -13.78
CA ASN A 210 8.17 -9.78 -15.20
C ASN A 210 7.22 -8.66 -15.65
N MET A 211 6.98 -7.66 -14.79
CA MET A 211 6.06 -6.56 -15.09
C MET A 211 6.48 -5.80 -16.36
N ASP A 212 5.55 -5.67 -17.30
CA ASP A 212 5.70 -4.83 -18.49
C ASP A 212 5.55 -3.35 -18.12
N ILE A 213 6.67 -2.63 -18.16
CA ILE A 213 6.74 -1.21 -17.78
C ILE A 213 5.92 -0.33 -18.73
N ASP A 214 5.92 -0.62 -20.03
CA ASP A 214 5.16 0.18 -21.00
C ASP A 214 3.66 -0.03 -20.85
N ARG A 215 3.23 -1.27 -20.62
CA ARG A 215 1.82 -1.58 -20.32
C ARG A 215 1.36 -0.90 -19.03
N ARG A 216 2.21 -0.93 -17.99
CA ARG A 216 1.96 -0.22 -16.73
C ARG A 216 1.86 1.30 -16.94
N TYR A 217 2.78 1.88 -17.70
CA TYR A 217 2.77 3.31 -18.02
C TYR A 217 1.45 3.72 -18.70
N ARG A 218 1.04 2.99 -19.74
CA ARG A 218 -0.23 3.25 -20.43
C ARG A 218 -1.41 3.13 -19.49
N LEU A 219 -1.50 2.03 -18.73
CA LEU A 219 -2.58 1.79 -17.77
C LEU A 219 -2.73 2.97 -16.81
N LEU A 220 -1.64 3.39 -16.16
CA LEU A 220 -1.71 4.45 -15.14
C LEU A 220 -2.02 5.82 -15.75
N THR A 221 -1.49 6.11 -16.95
CA THR A 221 -1.76 7.36 -17.66
C THR A 221 -3.23 7.47 -18.06
N GLU A 222 -3.80 6.40 -18.61
CA GLU A 222 -5.23 6.35 -19.00
C GLU A 222 -6.15 6.37 -17.78
N THR A 223 -5.76 5.68 -16.71
CA THR A 223 -6.51 5.62 -15.46
C THR A 223 -6.57 6.99 -14.80
N ALA A 224 -5.44 7.69 -14.69
CA ALA A 224 -5.35 9.01 -14.05
C ALA A 224 -6.31 10.02 -14.68
N ARG A 225 -6.41 10.05 -15.99
CA ARG A 225 -7.32 10.97 -16.73
C ARG A 225 -8.80 10.74 -16.46
N ARG A 226 -9.16 9.62 -15.85
CA ARG A 226 -10.55 9.25 -15.52
C ARG A 226 -10.91 9.52 -14.07
N VAL A 227 -9.93 9.84 -13.23
CA VAL A 227 -10.13 10.16 -11.81
C VAL A 227 -10.38 11.66 -11.65
N SER A 228 -11.51 11.99 -11.02
CA SER A 228 -11.94 13.38 -10.83
C SER A 228 -12.08 13.78 -9.36
N ILE A 229 -11.82 12.87 -8.44
CA ILE A 229 -11.88 13.14 -7.00
C ILE A 229 -10.57 13.77 -6.50
N PRO A 230 -10.60 14.54 -5.39
CA PRO A 230 -9.42 15.12 -4.79
C PRO A 230 -8.32 14.07 -4.55
N THR A 231 -7.09 14.35 -4.99
CA THR A 231 -5.99 13.41 -4.93
C THR A 231 -4.72 14.08 -4.40
N LEU A 232 -4.13 13.51 -3.36
CA LEU A 232 -2.82 13.91 -2.86
C LEU A 232 -1.76 12.91 -3.33
N LEU A 233 -0.75 13.40 -4.06
CA LEU A 233 0.45 12.63 -4.38
C LEU A 233 1.52 12.91 -3.33
N VAL A 234 1.93 11.88 -2.59
CA VAL A 234 3.00 11.98 -1.58
C VAL A 234 4.24 11.28 -2.11
N ARG A 235 5.33 12.03 -2.31
CA ARG A 235 6.60 11.49 -2.80
C ARG A 235 7.66 11.46 -1.69
N GLY A 236 8.45 10.41 -1.65
CA GLY A 236 9.67 10.40 -0.83
C GLY A 236 10.72 11.34 -1.42
N GLY A 237 11.18 12.32 -0.64
CA GLY A 237 12.16 13.31 -1.12
C GLY A 237 13.46 12.69 -1.63
N ARG A 238 13.79 11.46 -1.19
CA ARG A 238 14.93 10.64 -1.68
C ARG A 238 14.46 9.38 -2.43
N SER A 239 13.23 9.38 -2.95
CA SER A 239 12.77 8.26 -3.77
C SER A 239 13.66 8.09 -5.00
N ASP A 240 14.06 6.86 -5.25
CA ASP A 240 14.80 6.43 -6.44
C ASP A 240 13.91 5.70 -7.45
N VAL A 241 12.60 5.68 -7.17
CA VAL A 241 11.56 5.10 -8.04
C VAL A 241 10.76 6.21 -8.72
N VAL A 242 10.42 7.28 -8.00
CA VAL A 242 9.63 8.41 -8.49
C VAL A 242 10.45 9.69 -8.41
N THR A 243 10.75 10.28 -9.56
CA THR A 243 11.41 11.60 -9.63
C THR A 243 10.41 12.72 -9.36
N PRO A 244 10.86 13.94 -8.96
CA PRO A 244 9.98 15.09 -8.85
C PRO A 244 9.20 15.35 -10.14
N ALA A 245 9.89 15.35 -11.28
CA ALA A 245 9.25 15.56 -12.58
C ALA A 245 8.19 14.52 -12.92
N ALA A 246 8.42 13.23 -12.57
CA ALA A 246 7.43 12.18 -12.77
C ALA A 246 6.19 12.35 -11.89
N ALA A 247 6.35 12.86 -10.66
CA ALA A 247 5.22 13.18 -9.78
C ALA A 247 4.40 14.35 -10.31
N GLU A 248 5.05 15.41 -10.78
CA GLU A 248 4.39 16.57 -11.40
C GLU A 248 3.68 16.19 -12.72
N GLU A 249 4.33 15.39 -13.59
CA GLU A 249 3.70 14.86 -14.80
C GLU A 249 2.45 14.04 -14.45
N PHE A 250 2.50 13.27 -13.37
CA PHE A 250 1.37 12.45 -12.94
C PHE A 250 0.23 13.29 -12.37
N ALA A 251 0.54 14.29 -11.53
CA ALA A 251 -0.45 15.23 -11.01
C ALA A 251 -1.20 15.95 -12.14
N ALA A 252 -0.48 16.35 -13.19
CA ALA A 252 -1.07 17.02 -14.35
C ALA A 252 -2.06 16.16 -15.16
N LEU A 253 -2.08 14.82 -14.95
CA LEU A 253 -3.05 13.92 -15.58
C LEU A 253 -4.36 13.82 -14.79
N LEU A 254 -4.35 14.14 -13.51
CA LEU A 254 -5.49 14.08 -12.59
C LEU A 254 -6.26 15.41 -12.64
N ALA A 255 -7.57 15.36 -12.46
CA ALA A 255 -8.40 16.56 -12.55
C ALA A 255 -8.23 17.50 -11.34
N ASP A 256 -7.98 16.92 -10.16
CA ASP A 256 -7.80 17.66 -8.90
C ASP A 256 -6.69 16.96 -8.10
N ALA A 257 -5.45 17.42 -8.22
CA ALA A 257 -4.32 16.82 -7.55
C ALA A 257 -3.33 17.85 -7.00
N SER A 258 -2.75 17.52 -5.86
CA SER A 258 -1.62 18.23 -5.27
C SER A 258 -0.47 17.26 -5.03
N VAL A 259 0.77 17.78 -5.02
CA VAL A 259 2.00 17.00 -4.78
C VAL A 259 2.68 17.51 -3.53
N VAL A 260 3.13 16.58 -2.68
CA VAL A 260 3.93 16.90 -1.51
C VAL A 260 5.11 15.95 -1.39
N ASP A 261 6.29 16.50 -1.11
CA ASP A 261 7.50 15.74 -0.80
C ASP A 261 7.64 15.56 0.71
N ILE A 262 8.02 14.36 1.12
CA ILE A 262 8.43 14.08 2.50
C ILE A 262 9.96 14.10 2.55
N PRO A 263 10.57 15.16 3.11
CA PRO A 263 12.02 15.29 3.16
C PRO A 263 12.68 14.10 3.84
N GLY A 264 13.77 13.58 3.25
CA GLY A 264 14.54 12.47 3.81
C GLY A 264 13.91 11.08 3.68
N ALA A 265 12.64 10.96 3.30
CA ALA A 265 12.00 9.67 3.07
C ALA A 265 12.44 9.06 1.73
N SER A 266 12.64 7.73 1.70
CA SER A 266 12.87 6.94 0.50
C SER A 266 11.55 6.47 -0.12
N HIS A 267 11.61 5.54 -1.10
CA HIS A 267 10.41 4.86 -1.63
C HIS A 267 9.54 4.19 -0.54
N MET A 268 10.15 3.78 0.57
CA MET A 268 9.47 3.09 1.69
C MET A 268 8.99 4.08 2.78
N ILE A 269 8.24 5.11 2.41
CA ILE A 269 7.74 6.17 3.31
C ILE A 269 6.97 5.58 4.50
N THR A 270 6.24 4.49 4.29
CA THR A 270 5.32 3.90 5.27
C THR A 270 6.00 3.03 6.34
N GLY A 271 7.25 2.67 6.15
CA GLY A 271 7.94 1.66 6.97
C GLY A 271 8.72 2.19 8.16
N ASP A 272 9.25 3.41 8.14
CA ASP A 272 10.31 3.81 9.07
C ASP A 272 9.97 4.96 10.03
N ASP A 273 9.48 6.07 9.52
CA ASP A 273 9.07 7.22 10.32
C ASP A 273 8.03 7.99 9.50
N ASN A 274 6.79 7.62 9.70
CA ASN A 274 5.71 8.20 8.92
C ASN A 274 4.98 9.36 9.62
N SER A 275 5.60 9.99 10.63
CA SER A 275 5.02 11.17 11.29
C SER A 275 4.80 12.31 10.28
N ALA A 276 5.82 12.63 9.48
CA ALA A 276 5.70 13.65 8.45
C ALA A 276 4.67 13.30 7.35
N PHE A 277 4.54 12.01 7.01
CA PHE A 277 3.48 11.53 6.14
C PHE A 277 2.11 11.75 6.79
N LEU A 278 1.96 11.33 8.06
CA LEU A 278 0.70 11.45 8.79
C LEU A 278 0.24 12.92 8.87
N ASP A 279 1.13 13.85 9.16
CA ASP A 279 0.83 15.28 9.21
C ASP A 279 0.27 15.77 7.87
N ARG A 280 0.96 15.48 6.75
CA ARG A 280 0.54 15.90 5.40
C ARG A 280 -0.76 15.26 4.96
N ALA A 281 -0.91 13.96 5.21
CA ALA A 281 -2.15 13.27 4.90
C ALA A 281 -3.32 13.80 5.74
N THR A 282 -3.08 14.11 7.03
CA THR A 282 -4.09 14.72 7.91
C THR A 282 -4.51 16.10 7.43
N ASP A 283 -3.56 16.96 7.07
CA ASP A 283 -3.86 18.29 6.53
C ASP A 283 -4.77 18.19 5.30
N PHE A 284 -4.46 17.22 4.40
CA PHE A 284 -5.29 16.96 3.23
C PHE A 284 -6.68 16.45 3.61
N LEU A 285 -6.79 15.45 4.50
CA LEU A 285 -8.07 14.93 4.97
C LEU A 285 -8.94 15.99 5.67
N ASN A 286 -8.32 16.97 6.31
CA ASN A 286 -9.02 18.08 6.96
C ASN A 286 -9.52 19.14 5.96
N SER A 287 -8.99 19.16 4.74
CA SER A 287 -9.39 20.08 3.68
C SER A 287 -10.53 19.55 2.79
N LEU A 288 -10.88 18.27 2.92
CA LEU A 288 -12.01 17.64 2.22
C LEU A 288 -13.35 18.06 2.83
#